data_1b95580d9ba05b1d82e0f08c29062e87
#
_entry.id   1b95580d9ba05b1d82e0f08c29062e87
#
_cell.length_a   1.000
_cell.length_b   1.000
_cell.length_c   1.000
_cell.angle_alpha   90.00
_cell.angle_beta   90.00
_cell.angle_gamma   90.00
#
_symmetry.space_group_name_H-M   'P 1'
#
loop_
_entity.id
_entity.type
_entity.pdbx_description
1 polymer ?
#
loop_
_entity_poly.entity_id
_entity_poly.type
_entity_poly.pdbx_seq_one_letter_code
_entity_poly.pdbx_strand_id
1 'polypeptide(L)'
;MRNLKAEIFNKKASDSRNKPNQIIETIGLKSGRVIADIGAGGGYFTLRFAEIVGEEGKVYAVDTDEKLLEFVNNNAKQKGLNNIITVLAKDKLELPKEGLDFVFMRNVTHHISDRVSYFKELRKFLKPYGRVVIIEYKKGKPFTFRGIFGHYISKETIVQEMEEAGYVLEKEFDFLPEQHFTIYLNKQEEV
;
A
#
# COMPACT_ATOMS: atom_id res chain seq x y z
N MET A 1 -14.91 -15.75 11.28
CA MET A 1 -16.19 -15.00 11.24
C MET A 1 -16.28 -14.29 9.89
N ARG A 2 -17.46 -14.25 9.26
CA ARG A 2 -17.64 -13.59 7.96
C ARG A 2 -17.51 -12.08 8.13
N ASN A 3 -16.67 -11.41 7.31
CA ASN A 3 -16.52 -9.95 7.31
C ASN A 3 -16.88 -9.42 5.91
N LEU A 4 -18.14 -8.97 5.75
CA LEU A 4 -18.67 -8.51 4.47
C LEU A 4 -17.88 -7.33 3.88
N LYS A 5 -17.39 -6.42 4.73
CA LYS A 5 -16.57 -5.27 4.30
C LYS A 5 -15.25 -5.75 3.68
N ALA A 6 -14.58 -6.70 4.35
CA ALA A 6 -13.33 -7.29 3.83
C ALA A 6 -13.56 -8.06 2.52
N GLU A 7 -14.66 -8.82 2.42
CA GLU A 7 -15.03 -9.54 1.20
C GLU A 7 -15.26 -8.57 0.01
N ILE A 8 -15.94 -7.45 0.26
CA ILE A 8 -16.17 -6.40 -0.76
C ILE A 8 -14.84 -5.79 -1.22
N PHE A 9 -13.93 -5.47 -0.28
CA PHE A 9 -12.61 -4.94 -0.62
C PHE A 9 -11.81 -5.95 -1.43
N ASN A 10 -11.80 -7.23 -1.04
CA ASN A 10 -11.10 -8.28 -1.76
C ASN A 10 -11.67 -8.51 -3.16
N LYS A 11 -13.00 -8.54 -3.29
CA LYS A 11 -13.66 -8.64 -4.60
C LYS A 11 -13.24 -7.49 -5.53
N LYS A 12 -13.19 -6.25 -5.01
CA LYS A 12 -12.76 -5.08 -5.77
C LYS A 12 -11.27 -5.15 -6.10
N ALA A 13 -10.42 -5.58 -5.16
CA ALA A 13 -8.98 -5.70 -5.38
C ALA A 13 -8.63 -6.78 -6.40
N SER A 14 -9.33 -7.92 -6.39
CA SER A 14 -9.12 -9.06 -7.28
C SER A 14 -9.76 -8.91 -8.67
N ASP A 15 -10.58 -7.90 -8.91
CA ASP A 15 -11.25 -7.68 -10.20
C ASP A 15 -10.20 -7.51 -11.31
N SER A 16 -10.31 -8.30 -12.37
CA SER A 16 -9.36 -8.30 -13.48
C SER A 16 -9.21 -6.93 -14.16
N ARG A 17 -10.27 -6.09 -14.13
CA ARG A 17 -10.24 -4.72 -14.65
C ARG A 17 -9.24 -3.83 -13.90
N ASN A 18 -8.97 -4.15 -12.65
CA ASN A 18 -7.97 -3.48 -11.80
C ASN A 18 -6.55 -4.05 -11.98
N LYS A 19 -6.37 -5.03 -12.87
CA LYS A 19 -5.07 -5.63 -13.27
C LYS A 19 -4.16 -6.02 -12.09
N PRO A 20 -4.66 -6.72 -11.06
CA PRO A 20 -3.90 -6.98 -9.83
C PRO A 20 -2.60 -7.76 -10.08
N ASN A 21 -2.59 -8.71 -11.00
CA ASN A 21 -1.39 -9.47 -11.34
C ASN A 21 -0.33 -8.56 -11.97
N GLN A 22 -0.73 -7.69 -12.90
CA GLN A 22 0.19 -6.74 -13.53
C GLN A 22 0.75 -5.73 -12.51
N ILE A 23 -0.05 -5.28 -11.53
CA ILE A 23 0.44 -4.46 -10.41
C ILE A 23 1.57 -5.19 -9.67
N ILE A 24 1.33 -6.44 -9.26
CA ILE A 24 2.30 -7.25 -8.50
C ILE A 24 3.59 -7.47 -9.28
N GLU A 25 3.49 -7.84 -10.55
CA GLU A 25 4.63 -8.01 -11.45
C GLU A 25 5.43 -6.71 -11.60
N THR A 26 4.74 -5.58 -11.74
CA THR A 26 5.35 -4.26 -11.93
C THR A 26 6.14 -3.80 -10.71
N ILE A 27 5.68 -4.12 -9.48
CA ILE A 27 6.41 -3.83 -8.24
C ILE A 27 7.74 -4.57 -8.20
N GLY A 28 7.81 -5.77 -8.79
CA GLY A 28 9.03 -6.56 -8.83
C GLY A 28 9.46 -7.11 -7.47
N LEU A 29 8.49 -7.35 -6.58
CA LEU A 29 8.71 -7.95 -5.27
C LEU A 29 9.31 -9.35 -5.41
N LYS A 30 10.29 -9.70 -4.56
CA LYS A 30 11.01 -10.98 -4.61
C LYS A 30 11.03 -11.66 -3.25
N SER A 31 11.39 -12.94 -3.23
CA SER A 31 11.61 -13.71 -2.00
C SER A 31 12.59 -13.00 -1.05
N GLY A 32 12.37 -13.15 0.24
CA GLY A 32 13.18 -12.55 1.32
C GLY A 32 12.94 -11.05 1.55
N ARG A 33 12.09 -10.38 0.74
CA ARG A 33 11.83 -8.95 0.92
C ARG A 33 10.82 -8.69 2.04
N VAL A 34 10.92 -7.47 2.58
CA VAL A 34 10.01 -6.98 3.63
C VAL A 34 9.17 -5.85 3.07
N ILE A 35 7.85 -5.98 3.16
CA ILE A 35 6.90 -5.00 2.62
C ILE A 35 5.82 -4.66 3.65
N ALA A 36 5.42 -3.39 3.72
CA ALA A 36 4.22 -2.96 4.43
C ALA A 36 3.10 -2.65 3.42
N ASP A 37 1.93 -3.27 3.62
CA ASP A 37 0.68 -3.00 2.90
C ASP A 37 -0.17 -2.07 3.77
N ILE A 38 -0.14 -0.77 3.47
CA ILE A 38 -0.83 0.27 4.25
C ILE A 38 -2.22 0.49 3.66
N GLY A 39 -3.25 0.33 4.51
CA GLY A 39 -4.63 0.24 4.09
C GLY A 39 -4.93 -1.14 3.51
N ALA A 40 -4.50 -2.20 4.22
CA ALA A 40 -4.56 -3.59 3.77
C ALA A 40 -5.99 -4.07 3.45
N GLY A 41 -7.02 -3.46 4.06
CA GLY A 41 -8.42 -3.78 3.84
C GLY A 41 -8.72 -5.25 4.07
N GLY A 42 -9.23 -5.95 3.06
CA GLY A 42 -9.49 -7.40 3.14
C GLY A 42 -8.26 -8.29 2.97
N GLY A 43 -7.07 -7.72 2.74
CA GLY A 43 -5.80 -8.42 2.68
C GLY A 43 -5.50 -9.11 1.34
N TYR A 44 -6.20 -8.76 0.26
CA TYR A 44 -5.93 -9.39 -1.04
C TYR A 44 -4.46 -9.25 -1.46
N PHE A 45 -3.91 -8.03 -1.42
CA PHE A 45 -2.50 -7.80 -1.76
C PHE A 45 -1.56 -8.33 -0.68
N THR A 46 -1.90 -8.16 0.60
CA THR A 46 -1.14 -8.70 1.73
C THR A 46 -0.84 -10.20 1.56
N LEU A 47 -1.88 -11.01 1.28
CA LEU A 47 -1.73 -12.47 1.12
C LEU A 47 -0.88 -12.81 -0.11
N ARG A 48 -1.07 -12.10 -1.24
CA ARG A 48 -0.27 -12.28 -2.45
C ARG A 48 1.21 -11.90 -2.23
N PHE A 49 1.46 -10.82 -1.51
CA PHE A 49 2.82 -10.44 -1.16
C PHE A 49 3.48 -11.49 -0.26
N ALA A 50 2.75 -12.02 0.72
CA ALA A 50 3.25 -13.05 1.62
C ALA A 50 3.65 -14.34 0.88
N GLU A 51 2.84 -14.76 -0.11
CA GLU A 51 3.17 -15.88 -0.99
C GLU A 51 4.47 -15.62 -1.78
N ILE A 52 4.70 -14.39 -2.25
CA ILE A 52 5.87 -14.02 -3.06
C ILE A 52 7.15 -13.90 -2.23
N VAL A 53 7.07 -13.20 -1.09
CA VAL A 53 8.27 -12.99 -0.26
C VAL A 53 8.71 -14.26 0.47
N GLY A 54 7.82 -15.24 0.64
CA GLY A 54 8.14 -16.53 1.24
C GLY A 54 8.47 -16.44 2.72
N GLU A 55 8.96 -17.56 3.30
CA GLU A 55 9.20 -17.68 4.74
C GLU A 55 10.31 -16.75 5.27
N GLU A 56 11.29 -16.42 4.44
CA GLU A 56 12.39 -15.51 4.79
C GLU A 56 12.00 -14.03 4.71
N GLY A 57 10.89 -13.70 4.01
CA GLY A 57 10.36 -12.36 3.91
C GLY A 57 9.29 -12.07 4.96
N LYS A 58 8.82 -10.81 5.01
CA LYS A 58 7.75 -10.40 5.92
C LYS A 58 6.80 -9.42 5.24
N VAL A 59 5.53 -9.51 5.60
CA VAL A 59 4.48 -8.56 5.19
C VAL A 59 3.84 -7.95 6.42
N TYR A 60 3.90 -6.64 6.54
CA TYR A 60 3.17 -5.89 7.55
C TYR A 60 1.83 -5.42 6.96
N ALA A 61 0.73 -6.02 7.42
CA ALA A 61 -0.62 -5.60 7.06
C ALA A 61 -1.08 -4.49 8.00
N VAL A 62 -1.16 -3.28 7.51
CA VAL A 62 -1.48 -2.09 8.30
C VAL A 62 -2.87 -1.60 7.94
N ASP A 63 -3.76 -1.45 8.93
CA ASP A 63 -5.09 -0.86 8.75
C ASP A 63 -5.56 -0.17 10.03
N THR A 64 -6.53 0.73 9.94
CA THR A 64 -7.17 1.39 11.08
C THR A 64 -8.32 0.58 11.66
N ASP A 65 -8.81 -0.44 10.95
CA ASP A 65 -9.93 -1.30 11.33
C ASP A 65 -9.43 -2.66 11.82
N GLU A 66 -9.48 -2.85 13.13
CA GLU A 66 -9.04 -4.10 13.79
C GLU A 66 -9.76 -5.35 13.24
N LYS A 67 -11.05 -5.23 12.88
CA LYS A 67 -11.82 -6.36 12.32
C LYS A 67 -11.35 -6.77 10.93
N LEU A 68 -10.79 -5.82 10.15
CA LEU A 68 -10.15 -6.14 8.87
C LEU A 68 -8.83 -6.87 9.11
N LEU A 69 -8.02 -6.43 10.08
CA LEU A 69 -6.77 -7.10 10.45
C LEU A 69 -7.01 -8.52 10.99
N GLU A 70 -8.03 -8.73 11.83
CA GLU A 70 -8.45 -10.06 12.28
C GLU A 70 -8.84 -10.95 11.09
N PHE A 71 -9.57 -10.41 10.11
CA PHE A 71 -9.94 -11.14 8.90
C PHE A 71 -8.70 -11.54 8.08
N VAL A 72 -7.75 -10.62 7.90
CA VAL A 72 -6.46 -10.90 7.22
C VAL A 72 -5.71 -12.02 7.95
N ASN A 73 -5.56 -11.92 9.27
CA ASN A 73 -4.84 -12.91 10.08
C ASN A 73 -5.49 -14.30 10.01
N ASN A 74 -6.83 -14.37 10.05
CA ASN A 74 -7.54 -15.64 9.92
C ASN A 74 -7.34 -16.28 8.53
N ASN A 75 -7.38 -15.49 7.45
CA ASN A 75 -7.12 -16.00 6.11
C ASN A 75 -5.66 -16.44 5.94
N ALA A 76 -4.71 -15.70 6.52
CA ALA A 76 -3.29 -16.09 6.53
C ALA A 76 -3.10 -17.46 7.18
N LYS A 77 -3.68 -17.68 8.37
CA LYS A 77 -3.62 -18.97 9.08
C LYS A 77 -4.24 -20.10 8.26
N GLN A 78 -5.39 -19.87 7.63
CA GLN A 78 -6.04 -20.87 6.76
C GLN A 78 -5.19 -21.27 5.56
N LYS A 79 -4.36 -20.37 5.05
CA LYS A 79 -3.43 -20.61 3.94
C LYS A 79 -2.04 -21.09 4.40
N GLY A 80 -1.78 -21.22 5.69
CA GLY A 80 -0.47 -21.59 6.24
C GLY A 80 0.60 -20.50 6.07
N LEU A 81 0.21 -19.25 5.90
CA LEU A 81 1.13 -18.11 5.77
C LEU A 81 1.49 -17.58 7.16
N ASN A 82 2.74 -17.79 7.58
CA ASN A 82 3.24 -17.41 8.91
C ASN A 82 4.11 -16.13 8.90
N ASN A 83 4.24 -15.49 7.74
CA ASN A 83 5.10 -14.35 7.50
C ASN A 83 4.34 -13.01 7.41
N ILE A 84 3.08 -12.97 7.88
CA ILE A 84 2.25 -11.77 7.96
C ILE A 84 2.17 -11.29 9.40
N ILE A 85 2.41 -9.99 9.60
CA ILE A 85 2.26 -9.28 10.87
C ILE A 85 1.19 -8.20 10.69
N THR A 86 0.11 -8.29 11.47
CA THR A 86 -0.94 -7.26 11.45
C THR A 86 -0.57 -6.10 12.38
N VAL A 87 -0.74 -4.87 11.90
CA VAL A 87 -0.43 -3.64 12.64
C VAL A 87 -1.63 -2.73 12.62
N LEU A 88 -2.19 -2.43 13.78
CA LEU A 88 -3.28 -1.47 13.92
C LEU A 88 -2.72 -0.04 13.87
N ALA A 89 -3.05 0.69 12.79
CA ALA A 89 -2.66 2.08 12.64
C ALA A 89 -3.47 2.95 13.60
N LYS A 90 -2.79 3.48 14.62
CA LYS A 90 -3.29 4.48 15.56
C LYS A 90 -2.50 5.78 15.36
N ASP A 91 -2.26 6.51 16.44
CA ASP A 91 -1.50 7.78 16.42
C ASP A 91 -0.07 7.63 15.91
N LYS A 92 0.52 6.44 16.03
CA LYS A 92 1.86 6.11 15.54
C LYS A 92 1.85 4.77 14.81
N LEU A 93 2.62 4.70 13.72
CA LEU A 93 2.90 3.44 13.04
C LEU A 93 4.00 2.69 13.79
N GLU A 94 3.73 1.44 14.14
CA GLU A 94 4.70 0.53 14.76
C GLU A 94 5.27 -0.42 13.71
N LEU A 95 6.23 0.07 12.95
CA LEU A 95 6.94 -0.68 11.91
C LEU A 95 8.45 -0.75 12.24
N PRO A 96 9.19 -1.73 11.70
CA PRO A 96 10.62 -1.85 11.95
C PRO A 96 11.37 -0.66 11.33
N LYS A 97 12.19 0.03 12.12
CA LYS A 97 13.06 1.11 11.62
C LYS A 97 14.05 0.53 10.60
N GLU A 98 14.19 1.21 9.46
CA GLU A 98 15.08 0.81 8.36
C GLU A 98 14.94 -0.67 7.95
N GLY A 99 13.74 -1.22 8.13
CA GLY A 99 13.45 -2.63 7.93
C GLY A 99 12.73 -2.96 6.62
N LEU A 100 12.06 -1.97 6.00
CA LEU A 100 11.20 -2.20 4.85
C LEU A 100 11.92 -2.00 3.52
N ASP A 101 11.80 -2.97 2.62
CA ASP A 101 12.21 -2.81 1.22
C ASP A 101 11.14 -2.05 0.43
N PHE A 102 9.86 -2.26 0.79
CA PHE A 102 8.72 -1.62 0.13
C PHE A 102 7.65 -1.16 1.12
N VAL A 103 7.01 -0.05 0.78
CA VAL A 103 5.70 0.35 1.31
C VAL A 103 4.72 0.36 0.13
N PHE A 104 3.59 -0.30 0.26
CA PHE A 104 2.53 -0.34 -0.74
C PHE A 104 1.29 0.37 -0.18
N MET A 105 0.75 1.30 -0.94
CA MET A 105 -0.43 2.11 -0.60
C MET A 105 -1.37 2.14 -1.79
N ARG A 106 -2.56 1.53 -1.64
CA ARG A 106 -3.54 1.52 -2.72
C ARG A 106 -4.89 2.07 -2.28
N ASN A 107 -5.30 3.19 -2.87
CA ASN A 107 -6.56 3.89 -2.58
C ASN A 107 -6.70 4.24 -1.08
N VAL A 108 -5.64 4.70 -0.47
CA VAL A 108 -5.59 5.04 0.96
C VAL A 108 -5.07 6.45 1.21
N THR A 109 -4.26 7.01 0.31
CA THR A 109 -3.58 8.30 0.53
C THR A 109 -4.57 9.46 0.66
N HIS A 110 -5.75 9.38 0.03
CA HIS A 110 -6.81 10.37 0.15
C HIS A 110 -7.48 10.42 1.54
N HIS A 111 -7.22 9.45 2.41
CA HIS A 111 -7.66 9.46 3.81
C HIS A 111 -6.66 10.11 4.76
N ILE A 112 -5.45 10.42 4.30
CA ILE A 112 -4.39 11.02 5.11
C ILE A 112 -4.48 12.54 4.99
N SER A 113 -4.71 13.22 6.12
CA SER A 113 -4.90 14.68 6.16
C SER A 113 -3.60 15.44 5.94
N ASP A 114 -2.51 15.05 6.62
CA ASP A 114 -1.17 15.62 6.47
C ASP A 114 -0.22 14.59 5.85
N ARG A 115 -0.31 14.48 4.52
CA ARG A 115 0.45 13.49 3.76
C ARG A 115 1.94 13.75 3.75
N VAL A 116 2.37 15.01 3.69
CA VAL A 116 3.80 15.34 3.69
C VAL A 116 4.47 14.87 4.99
N SER A 117 3.89 15.20 6.15
CA SER A 117 4.39 14.74 7.44
C SER A 117 4.33 13.21 7.56
N TYR A 118 3.26 12.60 7.07
CA TYR A 118 3.12 11.14 7.06
C TYR A 118 4.21 10.47 6.20
N PHE A 119 4.46 10.96 5.01
CA PHE A 119 5.51 10.43 4.14
C PHE A 119 6.92 10.65 4.70
N LYS A 120 7.17 11.79 5.36
CA LYS A 120 8.43 12.02 6.10
C LYS A 120 8.62 10.98 7.21
N GLU A 121 7.56 10.66 7.95
CA GLU A 121 7.60 9.63 9.00
C GLU A 121 7.87 8.23 8.42
N LEU A 122 7.27 7.89 7.27
CA LEU A 122 7.48 6.60 6.60
C LEU A 122 8.96 6.35 6.23
N ARG A 123 9.74 7.40 5.95
CA ARG A 123 11.17 7.26 5.63
C ARG A 123 11.96 6.53 6.70
N LYS A 124 11.57 6.69 7.97
CA LYS A 124 12.24 6.04 9.11
C LYS A 124 12.13 4.52 9.12
N PHE A 125 11.14 3.99 8.44
CA PHE A 125 10.90 2.55 8.37
C PHE A 125 11.50 1.91 7.10
N LEU A 126 11.77 2.71 6.08
CA LEU A 126 12.36 2.24 4.83
C LEU A 126 13.87 2.06 4.96
N LYS A 127 14.36 0.98 4.39
CA LYS A 127 15.80 0.81 4.15
C LYS A 127 16.33 1.92 3.24
N PRO A 128 17.64 2.18 3.23
CA PRO A 128 18.27 2.93 2.15
C PRO A 128 17.83 2.35 0.80
N TYR A 129 17.40 3.22 -0.12
CA TYR A 129 16.84 2.81 -1.43
C TYR A 129 15.57 1.94 -1.36
N GLY A 130 14.88 1.91 -0.22
CA GLY A 130 13.53 1.37 -0.12
C GLY A 130 12.53 2.16 -0.98
N ARG A 131 11.43 1.55 -1.37
CA ARG A 131 10.47 2.12 -2.32
C ARG A 131 9.09 2.30 -1.71
N VAL A 132 8.44 3.39 -2.08
CA VAL A 132 7.01 3.60 -1.82
C VAL A 132 6.25 3.46 -3.13
N VAL A 133 5.30 2.55 -3.14
CA VAL A 133 4.38 2.30 -4.25
C VAL A 133 3.04 2.95 -3.93
N ILE A 134 2.61 3.89 -4.74
CA ILE A 134 1.32 4.56 -4.58
C ILE A 134 0.45 4.28 -5.81
N ILE A 135 -0.76 3.74 -5.54
CA ILE A 135 -1.82 3.58 -6.53
C ILE A 135 -3.04 4.32 -6.00
N GLU A 136 -3.44 5.40 -6.69
CA GLU A 136 -4.53 6.24 -6.23
C GLU A 136 -5.50 6.58 -7.36
N TYR A 137 -6.75 6.82 -7.02
CA TYR A 137 -7.77 7.15 -8.00
C TYR A 137 -7.50 8.46 -8.72
N LYS A 138 -7.66 8.42 -10.06
CA LYS A 138 -7.82 9.62 -10.87
C LYS A 138 -9.14 10.31 -10.52
N LYS A 139 -9.24 11.61 -10.78
CA LYS A 139 -10.49 12.36 -10.62
C LYS A 139 -11.65 11.62 -11.30
N GLY A 140 -12.69 11.36 -10.55
CA GLY A 140 -13.91 10.73 -11.06
C GLY A 140 -14.68 11.66 -12.01
N LYS A 141 -15.53 11.08 -12.88
CA LYS A 141 -16.48 11.89 -13.67
C LYS A 141 -17.41 12.67 -12.74
N PRO A 142 -17.87 13.88 -13.13
CA PRO A 142 -18.96 14.56 -12.43
C PRO A 142 -20.14 13.60 -12.17
N PHE A 143 -20.79 13.72 -11.03
CA PHE A 143 -21.91 12.87 -10.61
C PHE A 143 -21.59 11.40 -10.28
N THR A 144 -20.30 11.01 -10.22
CA THR A 144 -19.90 9.73 -9.61
C THR A 144 -19.58 9.92 -8.12
N PHE A 145 -19.67 8.84 -7.33
CA PHE A 145 -19.32 8.87 -5.91
C PHE A 145 -17.93 9.49 -5.68
N ARG A 146 -16.93 9.14 -6.49
CA ARG A 146 -15.58 9.72 -6.44
C ARG A 146 -15.52 11.19 -6.78
N GLY A 147 -16.32 11.62 -7.76
CA GLY A 147 -16.36 13.02 -8.17
C GLY A 147 -17.08 13.94 -7.16
N ILE A 148 -18.07 13.41 -6.43
CA ILE A 148 -18.85 14.15 -5.44
C ILE A 148 -18.15 14.20 -4.08
N PHE A 149 -17.56 13.07 -3.62
CA PHE A 149 -17.01 12.95 -2.28
C PHE A 149 -15.48 13.10 -2.21
N GLY A 150 -14.81 13.45 -3.33
CA GLY A 150 -13.38 13.78 -3.31
C GLY A 150 -12.43 12.61 -2.99
N HIS A 151 -12.86 11.35 -3.18
CA HIS A 151 -12.03 10.17 -2.98
C HIS A 151 -11.01 9.98 -4.11
N TYR A 152 -10.19 10.99 -4.32
CA TYR A 152 -9.08 10.99 -5.28
C TYR A 152 -8.07 12.08 -4.91
N ILE A 153 -6.84 11.89 -5.37
CA ILE A 153 -5.79 12.91 -5.32
C ILE A 153 -5.13 12.93 -6.70
N SER A 154 -4.81 14.12 -7.22
CA SER A 154 -4.13 14.20 -8.50
C SER A 154 -2.71 13.63 -8.41
N LYS A 155 -2.22 13.10 -9.52
CA LYS A 155 -0.85 12.58 -9.58
C LYS A 155 0.16 13.68 -9.26
N GLU A 156 -0.06 14.87 -9.80
CA GLU A 156 0.79 16.05 -9.61
C GLU A 156 0.90 16.41 -8.13
N THR A 157 -0.22 16.38 -7.40
CA THR A 157 -0.23 16.63 -5.94
C THR A 157 0.57 15.57 -5.19
N ILE A 158 0.38 14.28 -5.50
CA ILE A 158 1.13 13.20 -4.84
C ILE A 158 2.63 13.33 -5.15
N VAL A 159 3.01 13.62 -6.39
CA VAL A 159 4.43 13.80 -6.76
C VAL A 159 5.04 14.94 -5.96
N GLN A 160 4.40 16.09 -5.92
CA GLN A 160 4.88 17.25 -5.15
C GLN A 160 5.03 16.93 -3.66
N GLU A 161 4.02 16.32 -3.04
CA GLU A 161 4.05 15.96 -1.61
C GLU A 161 5.12 14.91 -1.28
N MET A 162 5.36 13.95 -2.18
CA MET A 162 6.42 12.96 -2.04
C MET A 162 7.81 13.60 -2.16
N GLU A 163 7.99 14.53 -3.10
CA GLU A 163 9.24 15.28 -3.25
C GLU A 163 9.52 16.16 -2.02
N GLU A 164 8.52 16.88 -1.50
CA GLU A 164 8.62 17.62 -0.24
C GLU A 164 8.95 16.72 0.96
N ALA A 165 8.53 15.47 0.92
CA ALA A 165 8.87 14.48 1.93
C ALA A 165 10.26 13.86 1.75
N GLY A 166 11.01 14.22 0.67
CA GLY A 166 12.37 13.77 0.41
C GLY A 166 12.46 12.45 -0.38
N TYR A 167 11.43 12.12 -1.14
CA TYR A 167 11.45 11.00 -2.09
C TYR A 167 11.72 11.50 -3.51
N VAL A 168 12.12 10.58 -4.37
CA VAL A 168 12.31 10.84 -5.81
C VAL A 168 11.36 9.93 -6.59
N LEU A 169 10.61 10.50 -7.54
CA LEU A 169 9.81 9.69 -8.46
C LEU A 169 10.75 8.82 -9.31
N GLU A 170 10.66 7.49 -9.13
CA GLU A 170 11.49 6.52 -9.87
C GLU A 170 10.79 6.08 -11.15
N LYS A 171 9.49 5.78 -11.06
CA LYS A 171 8.69 5.27 -12.18
C LYS A 171 7.23 5.69 -12.08
N GLU A 172 6.61 5.85 -13.23
CA GLU A 172 5.16 5.97 -13.36
C GLU A 172 4.61 5.00 -14.41
N PHE A 173 3.34 4.59 -14.24
CA PHE A 173 2.68 3.64 -15.12
C PHE A 173 1.24 4.11 -15.40
N ASP A 174 0.79 3.94 -16.62
CA ASP A 174 -0.52 4.38 -17.12
C ASP A 174 -1.50 3.25 -17.45
N PHE A 175 -1.09 1.99 -17.25
CA PHE A 175 -1.90 0.84 -17.64
C PHE A 175 -3.19 0.67 -16.82
N LEU A 176 -3.34 1.37 -15.67
CA LEU A 176 -4.56 1.37 -14.89
C LEU A 176 -5.54 2.44 -15.40
N PRO A 177 -6.76 2.06 -15.84
CA PRO A 177 -7.66 3.00 -16.49
C PRO A 177 -8.17 4.08 -15.52
N GLU A 178 -8.42 3.73 -14.26
CA GLU A 178 -9.03 4.62 -13.27
C GLU A 178 -8.09 5.11 -12.17
N GLN A 179 -6.82 4.67 -12.19
CA GLN A 179 -5.83 4.99 -11.16
C GLN A 179 -4.54 5.46 -11.82
N HIS A 180 -3.80 6.31 -11.15
CA HIS A 180 -2.38 6.51 -11.42
C HIS A 180 -1.57 5.56 -10.55
N PHE A 181 -0.42 5.14 -11.06
CA PHE A 181 0.48 4.24 -10.39
C PHE A 181 1.90 4.79 -10.46
N THR A 182 2.47 5.08 -9.31
CA THR A 182 3.79 5.69 -9.16
C THR A 182 4.63 4.92 -8.16
N ILE A 183 5.94 4.90 -8.39
CA ILE A 183 6.94 4.31 -7.48
C ILE A 183 7.95 5.39 -7.15
N TYR A 184 8.20 5.57 -5.87
CA TYR A 184 9.13 6.56 -5.32
C TYR A 184 10.29 5.87 -4.61
N LEU A 185 11.48 6.40 -4.78
CA LEU A 185 12.70 5.94 -4.13
C LEU A 185 12.96 6.79 -2.88
N ASN A 186 13.25 6.12 -1.75
CA ASN A 186 13.78 6.76 -0.55
C ASN A 186 15.25 7.09 -0.78
N LYS A 187 15.52 8.26 -1.33
CA LYS A 187 16.90 8.74 -1.50
C LYS A 187 17.40 9.27 -0.15
N GLN A 188 18.34 8.57 0.46
CA GLN A 188 19.10 9.16 1.57
C GLN A 188 20.07 10.19 1.00
N GLU A 189 20.14 11.35 1.63
CA GLU A 189 21.21 12.30 1.36
C GLU A 189 22.54 11.61 1.73
N GLU A 190 23.47 11.58 0.82
CA GLU A 190 24.84 11.17 1.13
C GLU A 190 25.37 12.16 2.18
N VAL A 191 25.68 11.64 3.37
CA VAL A 191 26.29 12.40 4.47
C VAL A 191 27.76 12.64 4.15
#